data_e51224709e91f88e430d690a97d50e52
#
_entry.id   e51224709e91f88e430d690a97d50e52
#
_cell.length_a   1.000
_cell.length_b   1.000
_cell.length_c   1.000
_cell.angle_alpha   90.00
_cell.angle_beta   90.00
_cell.angle_gamma   90.00
#
_symmetry.space_group_name_H-M   'P 1'
#
loop_
_entity.id
_entity.type
_entity.pdbx_description
1 polymer ?
#
loop_
_entity_poly.entity_id
_entity_poly.type
_entity_poly.pdbx_seq_one_letter_code
_entity_poly.pdbx_strand_id
1 'polypeptide(L)'
;VGTMLVTGSGAPTCAMVYKLTERENSAGDMQPVAKKSKDKATVPGRKLAFRSYEYALADCEHVISGSEEQLAAYQPEEGWKDLLVGYVSNGEINSDYQGHEAIVNAHNYRAQALAELPIGAQSLMKGDPVIPTEITVL
;
A
#
# COMPACT_ATOMS: atom_id res chain seq x y z
N VAL A 1 -19.52 -10.90 -4.10
CA VAL A 1 -20.20 -12.09 -4.67
C VAL A 1 -19.40 -12.67 -5.82
N GLY A 2 -18.86 -11.82 -6.74
CA GLY A 2 -18.17 -12.28 -7.94
C GLY A 2 -16.92 -13.14 -7.65
N THR A 3 -16.06 -12.72 -6.75
CA THR A 3 -14.83 -13.45 -6.41
C THR A 3 -15.14 -14.84 -5.87
N MET A 4 -16.04 -14.96 -4.91
CA MET A 4 -16.41 -16.27 -4.33
C MET A 4 -17.05 -17.22 -5.37
N LEU A 5 -17.78 -16.66 -6.32
CA LEU A 5 -18.42 -17.46 -7.37
C LEU A 5 -17.40 -18.04 -8.35
N VAL A 6 -16.36 -17.27 -8.67
CA VAL A 6 -15.35 -17.63 -9.68
C VAL A 6 -14.18 -18.41 -9.07
N THR A 7 -13.78 -18.09 -7.84
CA THR A 7 -12.55 -18.59 -7.24
C THR A 7 -12.75 -19.55 -6.07
N GLY A 8 -14.00 -19.72 -5.59
CA GLY A 8 -14.29 -20.57 -4.45
C GLY A 8 -14.01 -19.92 -3.08
N SER A 9 -13.76 -20.75 -2.07
CA SER A 9 -13.48 -20.31 -0.70
C SER A 9 -11.99 -20.28 -0.39
N GLY A 10 -11.60 -19.65 0.71
CA GLY A 10 -10.22 -19.50 1.16
C GLY A 10 -9.62 -18.17 0.75
N ALA A 11 -8.32 -18.15 0.42
CA ALA A 11 -7.58 -16.99 -0.05
C ALA A 11 -7.12 -17.18 -1.52
N PRO A 12 -8.05 -17.25 -2.48
CA PRO A 12 -7.74 -17.62 -3.86
C PRO A 12 -7.14 -16.49 -4.68
N THR A 13 -6.99 -15.30 -4.12
CA THR A 13 -6.49 -14.11 -4.81
C THR A 13 -5.36 -13.47 -4.02
N CYS A 14 -4.50 -12.71 -4.71
CA CYS A 14 -3.46 -11.90 -4.07
C CYS A 14 -4.03 -10.67 -3.34
N ALA A 15 -5.34 -10.47 -3.34
CA ALA A 15 -6.02 -9.28 -2.80
C ALA A 15 -5.48 -7.95 -3.34
N MET A 16 -4.90 -7.95 -4.52
CA MET A 16 -4.39 -6.75 -5.18
C MET A 16 -5.54 -5.93 -5.77
N VAL A 17 -5.45 -4.63 -5.62
CA VAL A 17 -6.40 -3.69 -6.18
C VAL A 17 -5.69 -2.46 -6.76
N TYR A 18 -6.29 -1.87 -7.78
CA TYR A 18 -5.91 -0.55 -8.28
C TYR A 18 -6.88 0.50 -7.78
N LYS A 19 -6.33 1.63 -7.32
CA LYS A 19 -7.10 2.78 -6.88
C LYS A 19 -6.61 3.99 -7.65
N LEU A 20 -7.50 4.62 -8.43
CA LEU A 20 -7.23 5.94 -8.98
C LEU A 20 -7.37 6.96 -7.86
N THR A 21 -6.30 7.67 -7.56
CA THR A 21 -6.24 8.64 -6.46
C THR A 21 -6.13 10.08 -6.93
N GLU A 22 -5.61 10.28 -8.16
CA GLU A 22 -5.54 11.58 -8.81
C GLU A 22 -5.79 11.44 -10.31
N ARG A 23 -6.25 12.49 -10.92
CA ARG A 23 -6.34 12.63 -12.37
C ARG A 23 -6.10 14.08 -12.79
N GLU A 24 -5.58 14.26 -13.95
CA GLU A 24 -5.47 15.57 -14.59
C GLU A 24 -6.85 16.11 -15.01
N ASN A 25 -7.10 17.39 -14.77
CA ASN A 25 -8.27 18.09 -15.26
C ASN A 25 -8.01 18.67 -16.67
N SER A 26 -9.00 19.33 -17.25
CA SER A 26 -8.88 19.94 -18.57
C SER A 26 -7.92 21.13 -18.66
N ALA A 27 -7.48 21.67 -17.52
CA ALA A 27 -6.50 22.75 -17.43
C ALA A 27 -5.07 22.25 -17.21
N GLY A 28 -4.86 20.94 -17.06
CA GLY A 28 -3.55 20.33 -16.78
C GLY A 28 -3.22 20.18 -15.29
N ASP A 29 -4.15 20.53 -14.38
CA ASP A 29 -3.90 20.42 -12.95
C ASP A 29 -4.30 19.03 -12.42
N MET A 30 -3.47 18.46 -11.57
CA MET A 30 -3.79 17.21 -10.87
C MET A 30 -4.88 17.45 -9.82
N GLN A 31 -5.94 16.68 -9.91
CA GLN A 31 -7.09 16.75 -9.00
C GLN A 31 -7.22 15.45 -8.22
N PRO A 32 -7.33 15.52 -6.89
CA PRO A 32 -7.55 14.35 -6.07
C PRO A 32 -8.91 13.71 -6.38
N VAL A 33 -8.96 12.41 -6.48
CA VAL A 33 -10.18 11.64 -6.70
C VAL A 33 -10.32 10.52 -5.69
N ALA A 34 -11.54 10.27 -5.26
CA ALA A 34 -11.85 9.16 -4.38
C ALA A 34 -13.18 8.51 -4.77
N LYS A 35 -13.26 7.22 -4.59
CA LYS A 35 -14.52 6.50 -4.70
C LYS A 35 -15.33 6.72 -3.43
N LYS A 36 -16.49 7.39 -3.57
CA LYS A 36 -17.51 7.44 -2.53
C LYS A 36 -18.39 6.20 -2.61
N SER A 37 -18.23 5.28 -1.70
CA SER A 37 -19.15 4.16 -1.51
C SER A 37 -19.35 3.93 -0.02
N LYS A 38 -20.55 3.51 0.37
CA LYS A 38 -20.83 3.15 1.75
C LYS A 38 -19.84 2.07 2.21
N ASP A 39 -19.18 2.29 3.33
CA ASP A 39 -18.21 1.38 3.97
C ASP A 39 -16.93 1.08 3.15
N LYS A 40 -16.62 1.89 2.11
CA LYS A 40 -15.41 1.73 1.28
C LYS A 40 -14.86 3.07 0.82
N ALA A 41 -14.82 4.04 1.71
CA ALA A 41 -14.17 5.32 1.42
C ALA A 41 -12.67 5.11 1.20
N THR A 42 -12.11 5.83 0.23
CA THR A 42 -10.66 5.84 -0.02
C THR A 42 -10.13 7.24 0.23
N VAL A 43 -8.90 7.32 0.71
CA VAL A 43 -8.20 8.61 0.86
C VAL A 43 -7.81 9.10 -0.54
N PRO A 44 -8.28 10.29 -0.97
CA PRO A 44 -7.92 10.84 -2.28
C PRO A 44 -6.50 11.41 -2.28
N GLY A 45 -6.00 11.71 -3.46
CA GLY A 45 -4.71 12.38 -3.67
C GLY A 45 -3.50 11.46 -3.54
N ARG A 46 -2.32 12.03 -3.80
CA ARG A 46 -1.04 11.36 -3.57
C ARG A 46 -0.85 11.07 -2.09
N LYS A 47 -0.07 10.03 -1.82
CA LYS A 47 0.21 9.58 -0.46
C LYS A 47 1.61 9.03 -0.36
N LEU A 48 2.20 9.16 0.82
CA LEU A 48 3.29 8.32 1.28
C LEU A 48 2.73 7.25 2.21
N ALA A 49 3.40 6.14 2.33
CA ALA A 49 3.02 5.06 3.22
C ALA A 49 4.25 4.50 3.92
N PHE A 50 4.21 4.50 5.23
CA PHE A 50 5.30 4.02 6.07
C PHE A 50 4.78 2.99 7.07
N ARG A 51 5.71 2.23 7.65
CA ARG A 51 5.44 1.31 8.75
C ARG A 51 6.41 1.57 9.88
N SER A 52 5.88 1.75 11.07
CA SER A 52 6.65 1.78 12.31
C SER A 52 6.82 0.37 12.89
N TYR A 53 7.79 0.21 13.77
CA TYR A 53 8.14 -1.06 14.39
C TYR A 53 8.33 -0.90 15.88
N GLU A 54 7.83 -1.88 16.62
CA GLU A 54 8.15 -2.08 18.02
C GLU A 54 8.75 -3.47 18.21
N TYR A 55 9.91 -3.58 18.87
CA TYR A 55 10.64 -4.85 19.05
C TYR A 55 10.85 -5.65 17.76
N ALA A 56 11.14 -4.96 16.66
CA ALA A 56 11.32 -5.52 15.31
C ALA A 56 10.04 -6.13 14.68
N LEU A 57 8.88 -5.93 15.27
CA LEU A 57 7.59 -6.29 14.71
C LEU A 57 6.85 -5.03 14.23
N ALA A 58 6.08 -5.17 13.17
CA ALA A 58 5.24 -4.12 12.64
C ALA A 58 4.20 -3.68 13.69
N ASP A 59 4.18 -2.39 14.00
CA ASP A 59 3.34 -1.79 15.03
C ASP A 59 2.19 -0.98 14.42
N CYS A 60 2.49 -0.03 13.54
CA CYS A 60 1.49 0.80 12.89
C CYS A 60 1.85 1.07 11.43
N GLU A 61 0.83 1.24 10.58
CA GLU A 61 0.98 1.76 9.23
C GLU A 61 0.54 3.22 9.18
N HIS A 62 1.37 4.09 8.58
CA HIS A 62 1.15 5.52 8.50
C HIS A 62 0.93 5.93 7.05
N VAL A 63 -0.24 6.48 6.75
CA VAL A 63 -0.59 7.03 5.44
C VAL A 63 -0.58 8.55 5.53
N ILE A 64 0.34 9.18 4.82
CA ILE A 64 0.48 10.63 4.79
C ILE A 64 -0.08 11.15 3.48
N SER A 65 -1.07 12.01 3.53
CA SER A 65 -1.73 12.62 2.38
C SER A 65 -1.52 14.13 2.37
N GLY A 66 -1.28 14.70 1.20
CA GLY A 66 -1.04 16.14 1.06
C GLY A 66 -0.79 16.56 -0.37
N SER A 67 -0.45 17.83 -0.58
CA SER A 67 0.04 18.32 -1.87
C SER A 67 1.39 17.70 -2.22
N GLU A 68 1.77 17.75 -3.49
CA GLU A 68 3.07 17.25 -3.95
C GLU A 68 4.24 17.91 -3.19
N GLU A 69 4.15 19.22 -2.94
CA GLU A 69 5.16 19.99 -2.20
C GLU A 69 5.24 19.55 -0.74
N GLN A 70 4.09 19.34 -0.09
CA GLN A 70 4.02 18.88 1.30
C GLN A 70 4.61 17.48 1.44
N LEU A 71 4.25 16.57 0.54
CA LEU A 71 4.76 15.19 0.54
C LEU A 71 6.26 15.13 0.24
N ALA A 72 6.76 15.97 -0.68
CA ALA A 72 8.19 16.06 -0.97
C ALA A 72 9.02 16.61 0.20
N ALA A 73 8.41 17.46 1.03
CA ALA A 73 9.06 18.01 2.22
C ALA A 73 8.90 17.13 3.47
N TYR A 74 8.01 16.13 3.43
CA TYR A 74 7.73 15.29 4.59
C TYR A 74 8.94 14.41 4.94
N GLN A 75 9.26 14.41 6.23
CA GLN A 75 10.30 13.54 6.79
C GLN A 75 9.64 12.53 7.72
N PRO A 76 9.71 11.23 7.43
CA PRO A 76 9.22 10.21 8.34
C PRO A 76 10.04 10.17 9.62
N GLU A 77 9.48 9.63 10.68
CA GLU A 77 10.22 9.40 11.91
C GLU A 77 11.36 8.39 11.70
N GLU A 78 12.39 8.52 12.51
CA GLU A 78 13.53 7.61 12.45
C GLU A 78 13.10 6.15 12.68
N GLY A 79 13.56 5.26 11.82
CA GLY A 79 13.21 3.84 11.88
C GLY A 79 11.92 3.44 11.16
N TRP A 80 11.16 4.38 10.62
CA TRP A 80 10.01 4.04 9.77
C TRP A 80 10.48 3.50 8.42
N LYS A 81 9.83 2.44 7.96
CA LYS A 81 10.09 1.81 6.66
C LYS A 81 9.13 2.34 5.61
N ASP A 82 9.65 2.80 4.48
CA ASP A 82 8.84 3.14 3.31
C ASP A 82 8.19 1.87 2.73
N LEU A 83 6.90 1.93 2.48
CA LEU A 83 6.10 0.84 1.91
C LEU A 83 5.83 1.02 0.42
N LEU A 84 6.15 2.20 -0.14
CA LEU A 84 5.92 2.46 -1.55
C LEU A 84 7.08 1.98 -2.40
N VAL A 85 6.74 1.33 -3.50
CA VAL A 85 7.70 0.82 -4.47
C VAL A 85 7.36 1.34 -5.85
N GLY A 86 8.31 2.00 -6.49
CA GLY A 86 8.16 2.53 -7.85
C GLY A 86 8.33 1.44 -8.90
N TYR A 87 7.25 0.86 -9.37
CA TYR A 87 7.27 -0.15 -10.44
C TYR A 87 7.36 0.46 -11.83
N VAL A 88 6.74 1.61 -12.05
CA VAL A 88 6.68 2.30 -13.34
C VAL A 88 6.92 3.78 -13.14
N SER A 89 7.81 4.38 -13.92
CA SER A 89 8.06 5.81 -13.95
C SER A 89 8.08 6.31 -15.40
N ASN A 90 7.28 7.34 -15.70
CA ASN A 90 7.16 7.91 -17.06
C ASN A 90 6.88 6.86 -18.16
N GLY A 91 6.09 5.83 -17.85
CA GLY A 91 5.77 4.74 -18.78
C GLY A 91 6.84 3.66 -18.91
N GLU A 92 7.98 3.80 -18.25
CA GLU A 92 9.05 2.81 -18.23
C GLU A 92 8.95 1.94 -16.97
N ILE A 93 9.01 0.62 -17.16
CA ILE A 93 9.00 -0.34 -16.06
C ILE A 93 10.39 -0.39 -15.43
N ASN A 94 10.46 -0.30 -14.12
CA ASN A 94 11.70 -0.45 -13.39
C ASN A 94 12.28 -1.88 -13.62
N SER A 95 13.53 -1.93 -14.10
CA SER A 95 14.22 -3.19 -14.45
C SER A 95 14.33 -4.18 -13.30
N ASP A 96 14.40 -3.70 -12.05
CA ASP A 96 14.53 -4.54 -10.85
C ASP A 96 13.29 -5.41 -10.60
N TYR A 97 12.17 -5.06 -11.24
CA TYR A 97 10.89 -5.78 -11.12
C TYR A 97 10.51 -6.54 -12.40
N GLN A 98 11.47 -6.84 -13.26
CA GLN A 98 11.25 -7.57 -14.50
C GLN A 98 11.99 -8.91 -14.51
N GLY A 99 11.41 -9.87 -15.24
CA GLY A 99 12.04 -11.16 -15.52
C GLY A 99 12.08 -12.13 -14.34
N HIS A 100 12.83 -13.20 -14.52
CA HIS A 100 12.88 -14.32 -13.56
C HIS A 100 13.54 -13.91 -12.23
N GLU A 101 14.58 -13.09 -12.29
CA GLU A 101 15.31 -12.64 -11.11
C GLU A 101 14.41 -11.83 -10.16
N ALA A 102 13.56 -10.97 -10.72
CA ALA A 102 12.58 -10.21 -9.94
C ALA A 102 11.61 -11.14 -9.16
N ILE A 103 11.21 -12.27 -9.77
CA ILE A 103 10.34 -13.25 -9.10
C ILE A 103 11.08 -13.92 -7.93
N VAL A 104 12.34 -14.30 -8.13
CA VAL A 104 13.18 -14.89 -7.08
C VAL A 104 13.39 -13.91 -5.92
N ASN A 105 13.68 -12.64 -6.24
CA ASN A 105 13.87 -11.59 -5.24
C ASN A 105 12.58 -11.33 -4.45
N ALA A 106 11.43 -11.28 -5.11
CA ALA A 106 10.13 -11.15 -4.46
C ALA A 106 9.82 -12.33 -3.53
N HIS A 107 10.16 -13.56 -3.95
CA HIS A 107 10.00 -14.74 -3.10
C HIS A 107 10.87 -14.67 -1.84
N ASN A 108 12.13 -14.27 -1.97
CA ASN A 108 13.05 -14.12 -0.85
C ASN A 108 12.60 -12.99 0.09
N TYR A 109 12.19 -11.85 -0.47
CA TYR A 109 11.68 -10.72 0.30
C TYR A 109 10.42 -11.08 1.10
N ARG A 110 9.54 -11.93 0.55
CA ARG A 110 8.34 -12.40 1.23
C ARG A 110 8.64 -13.02 2.61
N ALA A 111 9.69 -13.81 2.73
CA ALA A 111 10.05 -14.44 4.00
C ALA A 111 10.41 -13.39 5.06
N GLN A 112 11.16 -12.37 4.68
CA GLN A 112 11.52 -11.25 5.56
C GLN A 112 10.28 -10.44 5.95
N ALA A 113 9.45 -10.09 4.96
CA ALA A 113 8.23 -9.32 5.20
C ALA A 113 7.23 -10.03 6.12
N LEU A 114 7.15 -11.36 6.05
CA LEU A 114 6.32 -12.15 6.97
C LEU A 114 6.89 -12.21 8.38
N ALA A 115 8.21 -12.24 8.52
CA ALA A 115 8.86 -12.25 9.83
C ALA A 115 8.69 -10.93 10.60
N GLU A 116 8.47 -9.83 9.89
CA GLU A 116 8.18 -8.51 10.47
C GLU A 116 6.74 -8.40 11.01
N LEU A 117 5.84 -9.32 10.66
CA LEU A 117 4.43 -9.22 11.05
C LEU A 117 4.17 -9.90 12.40
N PRO A 118 3.34 -9.29 13.27
CA PRO A 118 2.83 -9.97 14.45
C PRO A 118 2.11 -11.27 14.06
N ILE A 119 2.16 -12.29 14.92
CA ILE A 119 1.55 -13.60 14.64
C ILE A 119 0.07 -13.47 14.26
N GLY A 120 -0.67 -12.61 14.93
CA GLY A 120 -2.08 -12.35 14.63
C GLY A 120 -2.34 -11.86 13.20
N ALA A 121 -1.40 -11.13 12.61
CA ALA A 121 -1.52 -10.58 11.25
C ALA A 121 -1.40 -11.67 10.16
N GLN A 122 -0.93 -12.85 10.49
CA GLN A 122 -0.83 -13.99 9.57
C GLN A 122 -2.14 -14.80 9.47
N SER A 123 -3.15 -14.45 10.26
CA SER A 123 -4.45 -15.10 10.21
C SER A 123 -5.21 -14.74 8.93
N LEU A 124 -5.77 -15.76 8.28
CA LEU A 124 -6.68 -15.60 7.14
C LEU A 124 -8.14 -15.46 7.57
N MET A 125 -8.43 -15.47 8.84
CA MET A 125 -9.76 -15.30 9.39
C MET A 125 -10.20 -13.84 9.30
N LYS A 126 -11.51 -13.63 9.20
CA LYS A 126 -12.07 -12.27 9.31
C LYS A 126 -11.89 -11.78 10.74
N GLY A 127 -11.41 -10.56 10.87
CA GLY A 127 -11.19 -9.87 12.13
C GLY A 127 -10.82 -8.41 11.89
N ASP A 128 -10.61 -7.68 12.94
CA ASP A 128 -10.04 -6.35 12.87
C ASP A 128 -8.57 -6.41 12.46
N PRO A 129 -8.04 -5.39 11.77
CA PRO A 129 -6.62 -5.31 11.45
C PRO A 129 -5.77 -5.42 12.71
N VAL A 130 -4.78 -6.29 12.71
CA VAL A 130 -3.85 -6.46 13.83
C VAL A 130 -2.85 -5.30 13.88
N ILE A 131 -2.50 -4.76 12.72
CA ILE A 131 -1.67 -3.57 12.58
C ILE A 131 -2.61 -2.42 12.27
N PRO A 132 -2.74 -1.41 13.15
CA PRO A 132 -3.57 -0.25 12.89
C PRO A 132 -3.00 0.57 11.74
N THR A 133 -3.86 1.37 11.11
CA THR A 133 -3.46 2.34 10.08
C THR A 133 -3.87 3.73 10.53
N GLU A 134 -2.91 4.63 10.63
CA GLU A 134 -3.12 6.04 10.90
C GLU A 134 -3.04 6.85 9.62
N ILE A 135 -3.95 7.81 9.47
CA ILE A 135 -4.00 8.68 8.29
C ILE A 135 -3.78 10.11 8.74
N THR A 136 -2.70 10.72 8.25
CA THR A 136 -2.38 12.12 8.46
C THR A 136 -2.60 12.90 7.18
N VAL A 137 -3.32 14.00 7.27
CA VAL A 137 -3.51 14.98 6.18
C VAL A 137 -2.70 16.22 6.52
N LEU A 138 -1.74 16.57 5.66
CA LEU A 138 -0.82 17.70 5.81
C LEU A 138 -1.47 19.03 5.39
#